data_89e44649ff5cde6dfd8195b37b0fda79
#
_entry.id   89e44649ff5cde6dfd8195b37b0fda79
#
_cell.length_a   1.000
_cell.length_b   1.000
_cell.length_c   1.000
_cell.angle_alpha   90.00
_cell.angle_beta   90.00
_cell.angle_gamma   90.00
#
_symmetry.space_group_name_H-M   'P 1'
#
loop_
_entity.id
_entity.type
_entity.pdbx_description
1 polymer ?
#
loop_
_entity_poly.entity_id
_entity_poly.type
_entity_poly.pdbx_seq_one_letter_code
_entity_poly.pdbx_strand_id
1 'polypeptide(L)'
;MVAAFRNGTTRLTGAANVRVKECDRIAVMARELRKLGVDLDEHQDGLTIRGGKPMHGAIINPERDHRVAIAFAIAGLLLPGIAIEHAVCVAKSYPTFWGDIERVRAQHRPLTLIGMRGSGKTTLGMALAELSGNTFVDTDQRFVAKHGEIAAFVAKHGWPAFRSEEERIVADVLKPGNIIATGGGAIESDTTRATLAKHAEVCWIQADVDFLKTRLARSEHRPSLTGASVLDEIESVVATRDPLYRSIANRTVAANQPRTEQLEILLQPLQPIVNR
;
A
#
# COMPACT_ATOMS: atom_id res chain seq x y z
N MET A 1 22.16 6.63 7.35
CA MET A 1 20.71 6.47 7.09
C MET A 1 19.94 5.95 8.31
N VAL A 2 20.23 4.76 8.88
CA VAL A 2 19.51 4.19 10.05
C VAL A 2 19.39 5.19 11.22
N ALA A 3 20.45 5.94 11.52
CA ALA A 3 20.47 6.94 12.59
C ALA A 3 19.40 8.06 12.43
N ALA A 4 18.99 8.38 11.21
CA ALA A 4 17.95 9.38 10.96
C ALA A 4 16.55 8.90 11.37
N PHE A 5 16.27 7.60 11.25
CA PHE A 5 15.00 6.98 11.63
C PHE A 5 14.91 6.61 13.11
N ARG A 6 16.03 6.52 13.81
CA ARG A 6 16.09 6.12 15.22
C ARG A 6 15.99 7.35 16.13
N ASN A 7 15.21 7.26 17.20
CA ASN A 7 15.18 8.30 18.23
C ASN A 7 16.54 8.47 18.92
N GLY A 8 16.89 9.74 19.18
CA GLY A 8 18.12 10.09 19.92
C GLY A 8 19.26 10.56 19.01
N THR A 9 20.42 10.78 19.63
CA THR A 9 21.61 11.29 18.96
C THR A 9 22.59 10.15 18.66
N THR A 10 23.04 10.07 17.41
CA THR A 10 24.07 9.13 16.96
C THR A 10 25.27 9.92 16.46
N ARG A 11 26.45 9.64 16.98
CA ARG A 11 27.70 10.21 16.52
C ARG A 11 28.53 9.18 15.78
N LEU A 12 28.87 9.47 14.53
CA LEU A 12 29.75 8.70 13.66
C LEU A 12 31.10 9.43 13.60
N THR A 13 32.19 8.74 13.88
CA THR A 13 33.56 9.30 13.88
C THR A 13 34.53 8.34 13.22
N GLY A 14 35.75 8.81 12.92
CA GLY A 14 36.81 7.97 12.34
C GLY A 14 36.62 7.63 10.87
N ALA A 15 35.77 8.37 10.14
CA ALA A 15 35.42 8.10 8.74
C ALA A 15 36.04 9.09 7.75
N ALA A 16 37.12 9.83 8.10
CA ALA A 16 37.73 10.83 7.23
C ALA A 16 38.13 10.28 5.85
N ASN A 17 38.47 9.00 5.78
CA ASN A 17 38.84 8.32 4.54
C ASN A 17 37.72 8.21 3.50
N VAL A 18 36.44 8.39 3.88
CA VAL A 18 35.33 8.33 2.92
C VAL A 18 35.09 9.65 2.20
N ARG A 19 35.79 10.74 2.59
CA ARG A 19 35.77 12.02 1.87
C ARG A 19 36.50 11.99 0.53
N VAL A 20 37.47 11.08 0.38
CA VAL A 20 38.32 10.94 -0.82
C VAL A 20 37.96 9.67 -1.62
N LYS A 21 36.66 9.33 -1.71
CA LYS A 21 36.17 8.21 -2.52
C LYS A 21 35.57 8.70 -3.84
N GLU A 22 34.53 8.06 -4.37
CA GLU A 22 33.83 8.51 -5.60
C GLU A 22 33.29 9.94 -5.47
N CYS A 23 32.91 10.35 -4.26
CA CYS A 23 32.56 11.70 -3.86
C CYS A 23 32.98 11.93 -2.41
N ASP A 24 32.86 13.15 -1.88
CA ASP A 24 32.92 13.39 -0.44
C ASP A 24 31.64 12.85 0.21
N ARG A 25 31.67 11.58 0.61
CA ARG A 25 30.49 10.88 1.15
C ARG A 25 29.95 11.53 2.43
N ILE A 26 30.80 12.14 3.26
CA ILE A 26 30.34 12.83 4.47
C ILE A 26 29.54 14.07 4.07
N ALA A 27 30.08 14.92 3.21
CA ALA A 27 29.42 16.13 2.75
C ALA A 27 28.13 15.82 1.98
N VAL A 28 28.17 14.84 1.06
CA VAL A 28 27.00 14.43 0.29
C VAL A 28 25.90 13.88 1.19
N MET A 29 26.24 12.95 2.11
CA MET A 29 25.25 12.43 3.07
C MET A 29 24.67 13.52 3.95
N ALA A 30 25.48 14.47 4.45
CA ALA A 30 25.00 15.57 5.26
C ALA A 30 24.04 16.47 4.49
N ARG A 31 24.41 16.85 3.27
CA ARG A 31 23.58 17.69 2.39
C ARG A 31 22.24 17.01 2.06
N GLU A 32 22.28 15.76 1.63
CA GLU A 32 21.08 15.06 1.20
C GLU A 32 20.15 14.68 2.36
N LEU A 33 20.69 14.33 3.54
CA LEU A 33 19.90 14.11 4.74
C LEU A 33 19.20 15.39 5.23
N ARG A 34 19.85 16.57 5.10
CA ARG A 34 19.21 17.86 5.43
C ARG A 34 18.00 18.13 4.53
N LYS A 35 18.06 17.76 3.24
CA LYS A 35 16.89 17.86 2.34
C LYS A 35 15.69 17.05 2.81
N LEU A 36 15.91 15.96 3.56
CA LEU A 36 14.84 15.16 4.16
C LEU A 36 14.34 15.72 5.49
N GLY A 37 14.89 16.83 5.99
CA GLY A 37 14.57 17.43 7.29
C GLY A 37 15.34 16.85 8.47
N VAL A 38 16.40 16.09 8.22
CA VAL A 38 17.23 15.51 9.29
C VAL A 38 18.09 16.60 9.94
N ASP A 39 18.06 16.66 11.26
CA ASP A 39 18.90 17.53 12.08
C ASP A 39 20.26 16.85 12.28
N LEU A 40 21.33 17.49 11.77
CA LEU A 40 22.66 16.90 11.86
C LEU A 40 23.78 17.97 11.81
N ASP A 41 24.91 17.64 12.44
CA ASP A 41 26.17 18.36 12.32
C ASP A 41 27.17 17.54 11.48
N GLU A 42 27.84 18.19 10.57
CA GLU A 42 28.95 17.64 9.79
C GLU A 42 30.27 17.89 10.50
N HIS A 43 31.11 16.86 10.62
CA HIS A 43 32.45 16.91 11.18
C HIS A 43 33.49 16.48 10.12
N GLN A 44 34.75 16.79 10.34
CA GLN A 44 35.82 16.44 9.42
C GLN A 44 35.90 14.91 9.18
N ASP A 45 35.61 14.10 10.19
CA ASP A 45 35.71 12.66 10.18
C ASP A 45 34.36 11.93 10.36
N GLY A 46 33.22 12.64 10.23
CA GLY A 46 31.92 11.99 10.42
C GLY A 46 30.72 12.92 10.53
N LEU A 47 29.68 12.41 11.19
CA LEU A 47 28.38 13.12 11.37
C LEU A 47 27.86 12.93 12.78
N THR A 48 27.23 13.96 13.33
CA THR A 48 26.32 13.81 14.48
C THR A 48 24.90 13.96 13.97
N ILE A 49 24.05 12.94 14.15
CA ILE A 49 22.68 12.86 13.63
C ILE A 49 21.70 12.81 14.81
N ARG A 50 20.72 13.72 14.85
CA ARG A 50 19.63 13.76 15.83
C ARG A 50 18.36 13.27 15.16
N GLY A 51 18.18 11.95 15.20
CA GLY A 51 17.10 11.27 14.48
C GLY A 51 15.78 11.22 15.25
N GLY A 52 14.79 10.57 14.63
CA GLY A 52 13.45 10.40 15.20
C GLY A 52 12.51 11.60 15.01
N LYS A 53 12.93 12.64 14.30
CA LYS A 53 12.08 13.74 13.89
C LYS A 53 11.32 13.41 12.60
N PRO A 54 10.16 14.05 12.34
CA PRO A 54 9.44 13.90 11.09
C PRO A 54 10.34 14.23 9.88
N MET A 55 10.35 13.38 8.89
CA MET A 55 11.08 13.54 7.63
C MET A 55 10.11 13.60 6.46
N HIS A 56 10.56 14.15 5.33
CA HIS A 56 9.80 14.23 4.08
C HIS A 56 10.65 13.79 2.88
N GLY A 57 9.99 13.47 1.76
CA GLY A 57 10.66 13.12 0.52
C GLY A 57 11.39 14.32 -0.10
N ALA A 58 12.43 14.03 -0.88
CA ALA A 58 13.18 15.02 -1.64
C ALA A 58 13.86 14.40 -2.87
N ILE A 59 14.33 15.25 -3.78
CA ILE A 59 15.18 14.83 -4.89
C ILE A 59 16.63 14.75 -4.39
N ILE A 60 17.19 13.56 -4.46
CA ILE A 60 18.54 13.21 -3.96
C ILE A 60 19.53 13.21 -5.09
N ASN A 61 20.61 13.98 -4.94
CA ASN A 61 21.77 13.92 -5.84
C ASN A 61 22.91 13.15 -5.18
N PRO A 62 23.14 11.89 -5.53
CA PRO A 62 24.18 11.05 -4.94
C PRO A 62 25.58 11.34 -5.50
N GLU A 63 25.76 12.35 -6.37
CA GLU A 63 27.01 12.63 -7.10
C GLU A 63 27.58 11.40 -7.82
N ARG A 64 26.68 10.57 -8.38
CA ARG A 64 26.99 9.28 -9.04
C ARG A 64 27.65 8.24 -8.13
N ASP A 65 27.65 8.44 -6.82
CA ASP A 65 28.11 7.43 -5.87
C ASP A 65 27.00 6.41 -5.63
N HIS A 66 27.26 5.17 -6.05
CA HIS A 66 26.30 4.06 -5.96
C HIS A 66 25.89 3.74 -4.52
N ARG A 67 26.78 3.91 -3.52
CA ARG A 67 26.49 3.62 -2.10
C ARG A 67 25.58 4.66 -1.51
N VAL A 68 25.75 5.93 -1.88
CA VAL A 68 24.84 7.00 -1.49
C VAL A 68 23.47 6.76 -2.12
N ALA A 69 23.41 6.48 -3.43
CA ALA A 69 22.17 6.19 -4.13
C ALA A 69 21.41 5.01 -3.50
N ILE A 70 22.09 3.90 -3.21
CA ILE A 70 21.53 2.72 -2.53
C ILE A 70 20.96 3.10 -1.14
N ALA A 71 21.70 3.87 -0.34
CA ALA A 71 21.28 4.24 1.00
C ALA A 71 19.97 5.04 1.02
N PHE A 72 19.82 6.00 0.08
CA PHE A 72 18.56 6.77 -0.05
C PHE A 72 17.45 5.99 -0.73
N ALA A 73 17.74 5.06 -1.64
CA ALA A 73 16.74 4.17 -2.22
C ALA A 73 16.11 3.27 -1.15
N ILE A 74 16.91 2.71 -0.23
CA ILE A 74 16.42 1.94 0.91
C ILE A 74 15.56 2.81 1.84
N ALA A 75 15.97 4.07 2.11
CA ALA A 75 15.14 5.00 2.86
C ALA A 75 13.79 5.27 2.18
N GLY A 76 13.74 5.29 0.86
CA GLY A 76 12.53 5.44 0.06
C GLY A 76 11.52 4.30 0.21
N LEU A 77 11.87 3.17 0.81
CA LEU A 77 10.91 2.12 1.19
C LEU A 77 10.01 2.57 2.34
N LEU A 78 10.52 3.43 3.24
CA LEU A 78 9.81 3.91 4.43
C LEU A 78 9.34 5.37 4.29
N LEU A 79 10.04 6.18 3.47
CA LEU A 79 9.81 7.60 3.32
C LEU A 79 9.33 7.91 1.89
N PRO A 80 8.01 8.15 1.68
CA PRO A 80 7.48 8.48 0.36
C PRO A 80 8.07 9.78 -0.21
N GLY A 81 8.19 9.85 -1.55
CA GLY A 81 8.62 11.06 -2.25
C GLY A 81 10.14 11.22 -2.39
N ILE A 82 10.94 10.20 -2.07
CA ILE A 82 12.37 10.18 -2.43
C ILE A 82 12.48 9.84 -3.92
N ALA A 83 13.14 10.72 -4.68
CA ALA A 83 13.58 10.50 -6.05
C ALA A 83 15.11 10.60 -6.11
N ILE A 84 15.76 9.75 -6.92
CA ILE A 84 17.23 9.68 -6.99
C ILE A 84 17.69 10.05 -8.39
N GLU A 85 18.48 11.11 -8.48
CA GLU A 85 19.17 11.49 -9.72
C GLU A 85 20.27 10.50 -10.07
N HIS A 86 20.55 10.34 -11.35
CA HIS A 86 21.62 9.46 -11.83
C HIS A 86 21.58 8.03 -11.26
N ALA A 87 20.37 7.50 -11.04
CA ALA A 87 20.11 6.20 -10.43
C ALA A 87 20.86 5.02 -11.09
N VAL A 88 21.23 5.18 -12.36
CA VAL A 88 22.02 4.19 -13.14
C VAL A 88 23.39 3.92 -12.52
N CYS A 89 23.95 4.81 -11.71
CA CYS A 89 25.25 4.63 -11.06
C CYS A 89 25.30 3.38 -10.16
N VAL A 90 24.16 2.92 -9.67
CA VAL A 90 24.04 1.72 -8.83
C VAL A 90 24.45 0.45 -9.59
N ALA A 91 24.23 0.40 -10.91
CA ALA A 91 24.58 -0.76 -11.73
C ALA A 91 26.08 -1.11 -11.70
N LYS A 92 26.95 -0.16 -11.32
CA LYS A 92 28.40 -0.38 -11.16
C LYS A 92 28.72 -1.50 -10.16
N SER A 93 27.95 -1.62 -9.08
CA SER A 93 28.20 -2.59 -8.00
C SER A 93 27.05 -3.56 -7.78
N TYR A 94 25.84 -3.21 -8.20
CA TYR A 94 24.65 -4.02 -8.02
C TYR A 94 23.68 -3.84 -9.20
N PRO A 95 23.91 -4.52 -10.33
CA PRO A 95 23.13 -4.33 -11.57
C PRO A 95 21.64 -4.61 -11.41
N THR A 96 21.24 -5.56 -10.54
CA THR A 96 19.83 -5.94 -10.33
C THR A 96 19.13 -5.17 -9.21
N PHE A 97 19.82 -4.23 -8.56
CA PHE A 97 19.33 -3.51 -7.36
C PHE A 97 17.93 -2.94 -7.51
N TRP A 98 17.65 -2.25 -8.62
CA TRP A 98 16.35 -1.63 -8.81
C TRP A 98 15.21 -2.64 -8.93
N GLY A 99 15.48 -3.77 -9.59
CA GLY A 99 14.54 -4.88 -9.62
C GLY A 99 14.32 -5.52 -8.26
N ASP A 100 15.38 -5.64 -7.45
CA ASP A 100 15.30 -6.23 -6.12
C ASP A 100 14.59 -5.31 -5.13
N ILE A 101 14.86 -3.99 -5.17
CA ILE A 101 14.17 -3.03 -4.29
C ILE A 101 12.68 -2.92 -4.62
N GLU A 102 12.29 -3.01 -5.90
CA GLU A 102 10.88 -3.04 -6.27
C GLU A 102 10.20 -4.34 -5.80
N ARG A 103 10.88 -5.48 -5.80
CA ARG A 103 10.36 -6.72 -5.18
C ARG A 103 10.16 -6.56 -3.68
N VAL A 104 11.13 -5.99 -2.96
CA VAL A 104 10.97 -5.70 -1.52
C VAL A 104 9.81 -4.74 -1.27
N ARG A 105 9.71 -3.67 -2.07
CA ARG A 105 8.60 -2.71 -2.00
C ARG A 105 7.25 -3.38 -2.23
N ALA A 106 7.15 -4.26 -3.21
CA ALA A 106 5.93 -5.01 -3.49
C ALA A 106 5.53 -5.92 -2.32
N GLN A 107 6.50 -6.61 -1.69
CA GLN A 107 6.24 -7.46 -0.52
C GLN A 107 5.77 -6.70 0.72
N HIS A 108 6.04 -5.39 0.80
CA HIS A 108 5.65 -4.53 1.94
C HIS A 108 4.40 -3.69 1.66
N ARG A 109 3.80 -3.80 0.47
CA ARG A 109 2.51 -3.14 0.20
C ARG A 109 1.39 -3.82 0.98
N PRO A 110 0.42 -3.06 1.53
CA PRO A 110 -0.78 -3.67 2.07
C PRO A 110 -1.51 -4.45 0.98
N LEU A 111 -2.02 -5.62 1.31
CA LEU A 111 -2.88 -6.37 0.42
C LEU A 111 -4.32 -5.89 0.56
N THR A 112 -4.93 -5.44 -0.52
CA THR A 112 -6.32 -5.01 -0.52
C THR A 112 -7.19 -5.97 -1.33
N LEU A 113 -8.17 -6.54 -0.66
CA LEU A 113 -9.18 -7.41 -1.26
C LEU A 113 -10.36 -6.56 -1.73
N ILE A 114 -10.60 -6.55 -3.04
CA ILE A 114 -11.73 -5.89 -3.69
C ILE A 114 -12.69 -6.91 -4.28
N GLY A 115 -13.92 -6.51 -4.58
CA GLY A 115 -14.93 -7.36 -5.20
C GLY A 115 -16.32 -7.09 -4.64
N MET A 116 -17.32 -7.73 -5.24
CA MET A 116 -18.72 -7.57 -4.90
C MET A 116 -19.01 -7.93 -3.43
N ARG A 117 -20.05 -7.35 -2.88
CA ARG A 117 -20.64 -7.78 -1.60
C ARG A 117 -21.01 -9.26 -1.71
N GLY A 118 -20.68 -10.04 -0.67
CA GLY A 118 -20.92 -11.49 -0.68
C GLY A 118 -19.82 -12.32 -1.35
N SER A 119 -18.83 -11.72 -1.99
CA SER A 119 -17.70 -12.46 -2.64
C SER A 119 -16.76 -13.17 -1.65
N GLY A 120 -16.81 -12.84 -0.35
CA GLY A 120 -16.02 -13.53 0.67
C GLY A 120 -14.76 -12.82 1.13
N LYS A 121 -14.55 -11.55 0.76
CA LYS A 121 -13.38 -10.73 1.12
C LYS A 121 -13.03 -10.79 2.61
N THR A 122 -13.99 -10.50 3.47
CA THR A 122 -13.79 -10.47 4.93
C THR A 122 -13.34 -11.83 5.46
N THR A 123 -14.01 -12.91 5.04
CA THR A 123 -13.67 -14.27 5.47
C THR A 123 -12.28 -14.71 5.01
N LEU A 124 -11.95 -14.40 3.75
CA LEU A 124 -10.65 -14.73 3.17
C LEU A 124 -9.52 -13.87 3.78
N GLY A 125 -9.79 -12.58 3.97
CA GLY A 125 -8.84 -11.64 4.57
C GLY A 125 -8.49 -11.98 6.01
N MET A 126 -9.47 -12.39 6.82
CA MET A 126 -9.23 -12.86 8.19
C MET A 126 -8.37 -14.12 8.23
N ALA A 127 -8.70 -15.13 7.40
CA ALA A 127 -7.92 -16.36 7.33
C ALA A 127 -6.48 -16.12 6.85
N LEU A 128 -6.30 -15.23 5.88
CA LEU A 128 -4.96 -14.87 5.40
C LEU A 128 -4.17 -14.11 6.45
N ALA A 129 -4.80 -13.20 7.21
CA ALA A 129 -4.15 -12.45 8.27
C ALA A 129 -3.65 -13.37 9.39
N GLU A 130 -4.46 -14.34 9.78
CA GLU A 130 -4.10 -15.37 10.78
C GLU A 130 -2.89 -16.18 10.33
N LEU A 131 -2.87 -16.63 9.05
CA LEU A 131 -1.76 -17.43 8.51
C LEU A 131 -0.47 -16.65 8.33
N SER A 132 -0.57 -15.36 8.00
CA SER A 132 0.61 -14.52 7.67
C SER A 132 1.12 -13.68 8.84
N GLY A 133 0.41 -13.66 9.98
CA GLY A 133 0.72 -12.78 11.11
C GLY A 133 0.46 -11.30 10.85
N ASN A 134 -0.30 -10.96 9.80
CA ASN A 134 -0.64 -9.61 9.42
C ASN A 134 -1.93 -9.12 10.13
N THR A 135 -2.20 -7.81 10.06
CA THR A 135 -3.40 -7.22 10.65
C THR A 135 -4.53 -7.19 9.62
N PHE A 136 -5.69 -7.78 9.96
CA PHE A 136 -6.88 -7.66 9.13
C PHE A 136 -7.64 -6.37 9.43
N VAL A 137 -8.09 -5.67 8.38
CA VAL A 137 -8.90 -4.44 8.46
C VAL A 137 -10.06 -4.51 7.45
N ASP A 138 -11.29 -4.35 7.94
CA ASP A 138 -12.48 -4.19 7.11
C ASP A 138 -12.89 -2.72 7.12
N THR A 139 -12.98 -2.08 5.94
CA THR A 139 -13.28 -0.65 5.84
C THR A 139 -14.71 -0.32 6.23
N ASP A 140 -15.68 -1.23 5.98
CA ASP A 140 -17.06 -1.04 6.39
C ASP A 140 -17.17 -1.08 7.93
N GLN A 141 -16.47 -2.02 8.59
CA GLN A 141 -16.41 -2.09 10.05
C GLN A 141 -15.72 -0.85 10.65
N ARG A 142 -14.65 -0.35 10.02
CA ARG A 142 -14.00 0.91 10.44
C ARG A 142 -14.95 2.10 10.34
N PHE A 143 -15.74 2.16 9.26
CA PHE A 143 -16.76 3.19 9.10
C PHE A 143 -17.81 3.11 10.22
N VAL A 144 -18.37 1.90 10.43
CA VAL A 144 -19.40 1.68 11.46
C VAL A 144 -18.88 2.02 12.86
N ALA A 145 -17.65 1.66 13.19
CA ALA A 145 -17.05 1.98 14.48
C ALA A 145 -16.90 3.49 14.72
N LYS A 146 -16.75 4.29 13.66
CA LYS A 146 -16.55 5.75 13.76
C LYS A 146 -17.87 6.53 13.68
N HIS A 147 -18.80 6.10 12.83
CA HIS A 147 -19.97 6.87 12.42
C HIS A 147 -21.31 6.18 12.72
N GLY A 148 -21.29 4.94 13.18
CA GLY A 148 -22.50 4.11 13.30
C GLY A 148 -22.91 3.47 11.97
N GLU A 149 -24.11 2.92 11.94
CA GLU A 149 -24.63 2.16 10.80
C GLU A 149 -24.63 2.97 9.50
N ILE A 150 -24.10 2.36 8.42
CA ILE A 150 -23.93 3.00 7.10
C ILE A 150 -25.28 3.52 6.57
N ALA A 151 -26.36 2.72 6.70
CA ALA A 151 -27.68 3.11 6.22
C ALA A 151 -28.20 4.37 6.92
N ALA A 152 -28.03 4.47 8.25
CA ALA A 152 -28.42 5.64 9.02
C ALA A 152 -27.58 6.88 8.66
N PHE A 153 -26.29 6.70 8.45
CA PHE A 153 -25.41 7.79 8.01
C PHE A 153 -25.80 8.31 6.63
N VAL A 154 -26.03 7.41 5.66
CA VAL A 154 -26.42 7.77 4.29
C VAL A 154 -27.80 8.46 4.28
N ALA A 155 -28.77 7.99 5.06
CA ALA A 155 -30.08 8.63 5.20
C ALA A 155 -29.96 10.07 5.71
N LYS A 156 -28.99 10.35 6.60
CA LYS A 156 -28.80 11.66 7.21
C LYS A 156 -27.91 12.59 6.37
N HIS A 157 -26.86 12.07 5.77
CA HIS A 157 -25.78 12.88 5.14
C HIS A 157 -25.65 12.68 3.64
N GLY A 158 -26.34 11.68 3.06
CA GLY A 158 -26.29 11.33 1.64
C GLY A 158 -25.07 10.48 1.23
N TRP A 159 -25.17 9.88 0.05
CA TRP A 159 -24.12 9.07 -0.54
C TRP A 159 -22.79 9.80 -0.76
N PRO A 160 -22.76 11.09 -1.23
CA PRO A 160 -21.50 11.81 -1.42
C PRO A 160 -20.68 11.95 -0.13
N ALA A 161 -21.32 12.23 1.01
CA ALA A 161 -20.65 12.32 2.29
C ALA A 161 -20.09 10.96 2.75
N PHE A 162 -20.85 9.87 2.52
CA PHE A 162 -20.39 8.52 2.79
C PHE A 162 -19.16 8.17 1.95
N ARG A 163 -19.20 8.43 0.63
CA ARG A 163 -18.08 8.15 -0.26
C ARG A 163 -16.81 8.93 0.09
N SER A 164 -16.96 10.20 0.46
CA SER A 164 -15.80 11.00 0.92
C SER A 164 -15.14 10.43 2.17
N GLU A 165 -15.94 9.91 3.10
CA GLU A 165 -15.40 9.30 4.33
C GLU A 165 -14.84 7.88 4.06
N GLU A 166 -15.47 7.11 3.17
CA GLU A 166 -14.94 5.81 2.70
C GLU A 166 -13.56 5.97 2.06
N GLU A 167 -13.36 6.98 1.20
CA GLU A 167 -12.06 7.33 0.61
C GLU A 167 -10.99 7.62 1.66
N ARG A 168 -11.34 8.40 2.70
CA ARG A 168 -10.43 8.72 3.80
C ARG A 168 -10.05 7.46 4.59
N ILE A 169 -11.02 6.62 4.90
CA ILE A 169 -10.79 5.36 5.63
C ILE A 169 -9.87 4.45 4.81
N VAL A 170 -10.13 4.30 3.51
CA VAL A 170 -9.28 3.49 2.62
C VAL A 170 -7.84 4.01 2.64
N ALA A 171 -7.63 5.32 2.49
CA ALA A 171 -6.29 5.90 2.52
C ALA A 171 -5.57 5.69 3.88
N ASP A 172 -6.30 5.77 4.98
CA ASP A 172 -5.76 5.67 6.35
C ASP A 172 -5.31 4.25 6.71
N VAL A 173 -5.96 3.23 6.15
CA VAL A 173 -5.66 1.83 6.41
C VAL A 173 -4.59 1.24 5.49
N LEU A 174 -4.14 1.95 4.46
CA LEU A 174 -3.10 1.51 3.53
C LEU A 174 -1.71 1.55 4.17
N LYS A 175 -1.50 0.68 5.16
CA LYS A 175 -0.23 0.58 5.91
C LYS A 175 0.42 -0.79 5.66
N PRO A 176 1.75 -0.85 5.60
CA PRO A 176 2.47 -2.13 5.53
C PRO A 176 1.98 -3.13 6.58
N GLY A 177 1.84 -4.38 6.19
CA GLY A 177 1.36 -5.44 7.09
C GLY A 177 -0.16 -5.48 7.29
N ASN A 178 -0.93 -4.62 6.61
CA ASN A 178 -2.38 -4.72 6.61
C ASN A 178 -2.90 -5.58 5.47
N ILE A 179 -3.89 -6.40 5.77
CA ILE A 179 -4.78 -7.07 4.81
C ILE A 179 -6.12 -6.39 4.92
N ILE A 180 -6.55 -5.74 3.84
CA ILE A 180 -7.69 -4.83 3.84
C ILE A 180 -8.81 -5.43 3.02
N ALA A 181 -10.03 -5.49 3.56
CA ALA A 181 -11.26 -5.75 2.80
C ALA A 181 -12.01 -4.42 2.61
N THR A 182 -12.25 -4.02 1.35
CA THR A 182 -13.02 -2.80 1.06
C THR A 182 -14.51 -3.06 0.97
N GLY A 183 -15.32 -2.02 1.19
CA GLY A 183 -16.71 -1.99 0.76
C GLY A 183 -16.83 -2.30 -0.74
N GLY A 184 -17.89 -3.03 -1.14
CA GLY A 184 -18.05 -3.43 -2.55
C GLY A 184 -18.22 -2.25 -3.51
N GLY A 185 -18.71 -1.11 -3.04
CA GLY A 185 -18.87 0.12 -3.84
C GLY A 185 -17.69 1.08 -3.80
N ALA A 186 -16.67 0.83 -2.97
CA ALA A 186 -15.49 1.69 -2.87
C ALA A 186 -14.77 1.86 -4.20
N ILE A 187 -14.87 0.86 -5.08
CA ILE A 187 -14.28 0.85 -6.42
C ILE A 187 -14.90 1.90 -7.37
N GLU A 188 -16.08 2.43 -7.07
CA GLU A 188 -16.74 3.44 -7.91
C GLU A 188 -16.03 4.80 -7.83
N SER A 189 -15.33 5.09 -6.74
CA SER A 189 -14.51 6.30 -6.61
C SER A 189 -13.23 6.23 -7.43
N ASP A 190 -13.00 7.22 -8.30
CA ASP A 190 -11.74 7.39 -9.05
C ASP A 190 -10.56 7.61 -8.11
N THR A 191 -10.77 8.38 -7.04
CA THR A 191 -9.77 8.65 -6.00
C THR A 191 -9.34 7.36 -5.30
N THR A 192 -10.29 6.52 -4.92
CA THR A 192 -10.02 5.21 -4.31
C THR A 192 -9.26 4.32 -5.27
N ARG A 193 -9.68 4.21 -6.55
CA ARG A 193 -8.96 3.40 -7.54
C ARG A 193 -7.52 3.86 -7.73
N ALA A 194 -7.29 5.16 -7.91
CA ALA A 194 -5.95 5.73 -8.05
C ALA A 194 -5.08 5.47 -6.82
N THR A 195 -5.65 5.62 -5.62
CA THR A 195 -4.96 5.41 -4.35
C THR A 195 -4.57 3.94 -4.17
N LEU A 196 -5.49 3.00 -4.42
CA LEU A 196 -5.24 1.57 -4.34
C LEU A 196 -4.19 1.12 -5.36
N ALA A 197 -4.31 1.52 -6.61
CA ALA A 197 -3.36 1.16 -7.68
C ALA A 197 -1.93 1.63 -7.35
N LYS A 198 -1.79 2.79 -6.71
CA LYS A 198 -0.50 3.37 -6.34
C LYS A 198 0.11 2.75 -5.09
N HIS A 199 -0.68 2.44 -4.06
CA HIS A 199 -0.19 2.16 -2.71
C HIS A 199 -0.46 0.74 -2.20
N ALA A 200 -1.25 -0.07 -2.90
CA ALA A 200 -1.61 -1.42 -2.48
C ALA A 200 -1.20 -2.49 -3.49
N GLU A 201 -1.11 -3.73 -3.01
CA GLU A 201 -1.33 -4.91 -3.84
C GLU A 201 -2.83 -5.18 -3.86
N VAL A 202 -3.44 -5.19 -5.03
CA VAL A 202 -4.90 -5.30 -5.17
C VAL A 202 -5.27 -6.68 -5.68
N CYS A 203 -6.04 -7.43 -4.88
CA CYS A 203 -6.61 -8.71 -5.29
C CYS A 203 -8.12 -8.60 -5.46
N TRP A 204 -8.60 -8.92 -6.65
CA TRP A 204 -10.02 -9.00 -6.94
C TRP A 204 -10.56 -10.40 -6.63
N ILE A 205 -11.49 -10.47 -5.69
CA ILE A 205 -12.26 -11.68 -5.41
C ILE A 205 -13.46 -11.70 -6.37
N GLN A 206 -13.25 -12.36 -7.51
CA GLN A 206 -14.22 -12.44 -8.59
C GLN A 206 -15.31 -13.45 -8.26
N ALA A 207 -16.56 -13.03 -8.30
CA ALA A 207 -17.72 -13.88 -8.06
C ALA A 207 -18.71 -13.70 -9.21
N ASP A 208 -19.20 -14.82 -9.74
CA ASP A 208 -20.29 -14.81 -10.70
C ASP A 208 -21.64 -14.44 -10.05
N VAL A 209 -22.59 -14.08 -10.89
CA VAL A 209 -23.92 -13.63 -10.45
C VAL A 209 -24.66 -14.69 -9.64
N ASP A 210 -24.59 -15.97 -10.07
CA ASP A 210 -25.31 -17.06 -9.41
C ASP A 210 -24.73 -17.36 -8.03
N PHE A 211 -23.40 -17.32 -7.90
CA PHE A 211 -22.72 -17.43 -6.61
C PHE A 211 -23.14 -16.30 -5.66
N LEU A 212 -23.19 -15.05 -6.15
CA LEU A 212 -23.60 -13.90 -5.36
C LEU A 212 -25.08 -13.99 -4.93
N LYS A 213 -25.99 -14.36 -5.85
CA LYS A 213 -27.41 -14.59 -5.57
C LYS A 213 -27.59 -15.62 -4.47
N THR A 214 -26.90 -16.75 -4.56
CA THR A 214 -26.96 -17.83 -3.58
C THR A 214 -26.49 -17.40 -2.20
N ARG A 215 -25.40 -16.61 -2.12
CA ARG A 215 -24.87 -16.15 -0.85
C ARG A 215 -25.69 -15.02 -0.21
N LEU A 216 -26.19 -14.11 -1.03
CA LEU A 216 -26.97 -12.96 -0.53
C LEU A 216 -28.38 -13.37 -0.11
N ALA A 217 -28.99 -14.37 -0.75
CA ALA A 217 -30.27 -14.92 -0.33
C ALA A 217 -30.25 -15.52 1.09
N ARG A 218 -29.08 -15.95 1.58
CA ARG A 218 -28.88 -16.49 2.94
C ARG A 218 -28.63 -15.43 4.01
N SER A 219 -28.53 -14.15 3.63
CA SER A 219 -28.20 -13.05 4.57
C SER A 219 -29.42 -12.14 4.76
N GLU A 220 -30.19 -12.38 5.81
CA GLU A 220 -31.52 -11.78 6.09
C GLU A 220 -31.53 -10.28 6.43
N HIS A 221 -30.39 -9.57 6.58
CA HIS A 221 -30.36 -8.25 7.23
C HIS A 221 -29.57 -7.17 6.48
N ARG A 222 -29.75 -6.99 5.15
CA ARG A 222 -29.02 -5.90 4.50
C ARG A 222 -29.87 -5.11 3.49
N PRO A 223 -29.94 -3.76 3.61
CA PRO A 223 -30.75 -2.92 2.74
C PRO A 223 -30.32 -3.02 1.27
N SER A 224 -31.28 -2.93 0.36
CA SER A 224 -31.07 -2.73 -1.08
C SER A 224 -30.28 -1.45 -1.35
N LEU A 225 -29.49 -1.42 -2.42
CA LEU A 225 -28.74 -0.26 -2.84
C LEU A 225 -29.59 0.77 -3.59
N THR A 226 -30.67 0.32 -4.27
CA THR A 226 -31.53 1.17 -5.13
C THR A 226 -33.00 1.15 -4.74
N GLY A 227 -33.41 0.28 -3.79
CA GLY A 227 -34.82 0.10 -3.38
C GLY A 227 -35.55 -1.04 -4.10
N ALA A 228 -34.92 -1.66 -5.11
CA ALA A 228 -35.39 -2.90 -5.74
C ALA A 228 -34.95 -4.14 -4.94
N SER A 229 -35.40 -5.33 -5.33
CA SER A 229 -34.90 -6.56 -4.73
C SER A 229 -33.37 -6.65 -4.92
N VAL A 230 -32.62 -6.97 -3.85
CA VAL A 230 -31.16 -7.15 -3.90
C VAL A 230 -30.73 -8.13 -4.99
N LEU A 231 -31.60 -9.09 -5.32
CA LEU A 231 -31.34 -10.12 -6.34
C LEU A 231 -31.49 -9.56 -7.77
N ASP A 232 -32.40 -8.60 -7.99
CA ASP A 232 -32.65 -8.01 -9.31
C ASP A 232 -31.56 -6.99 -9.69
N GLU A 233 -30.92 -6.40 -8.70
CA GLU A 233 -29.85 -5.42 -8.90
C GLU A 233 -28.48 -6.04 -9.20
N ILE A 234 -28.23 -7.27 -8.75
CA ILE A 234 -26.90 -7.89 -8.78
C ILE A 234 -26.28 -7.89 -10.18
N GLU A 235 -27.06 -8.25 -11.20
CA GLU A 235 -26.55 -8.35 -12.58
C GLU A 235 -26.04 -7.00 -13.11
N SER A 236 -26.84 -5.95 -12.92
CA SER A 236 -26.49 -4.61 -13.38
C SER A 236 -25.29 -4.04 -12.62
N VAL A 237 -25.26 -4.29 -11.30
CA VAL A 237 -24.14 -3.82 -10.45
C VAL A 237 -22.85 -4.58 -10.78
N VAL A 238 -22.90 -5.89 -11.01
CA VAL A 238 -21.74 -6.68 -11.47
C VAL A 238 -21.25 -6.15 -12.81
N ALA A 239 -22.15 -5.97 -13.79
CA ALA A 239 -21.77 -5.46 -15.11
C ALA A 239 -21.08 -4.09 -15.04
N THR A 240 -21.51 -3.22 -14.13
CA THR A 240 -20.92 -1.90 -13.94
C THR A 240 -19.57 -1.96 -13.19
N ARG A 241 -19.43 -2.80 -12.17
CA ARG A 241 -18.26 -2.80 -11.28
C ARG A 241 -17.13 -3.71 -11.75
N ASP A 242 -17.41 -4.81 -12.44
CA ASP A 242 -16.39 -5.76 -12.88
C ASP A 242 -15.29 -5.12 -13.75
N PRO A 243 -15.60 -4.22 -14.71
CA PRO A 243 -14.56 -3.48 -15.43
C PRO A 243 -13.68 -2.62 -14.51
N LEU A 244 -14.27 -2.03 -13.46
CA LEU A 244 -13.53 -1.20 -12.50
C LEU A 244 -12.62 -2.04 -11.61
N TYR A 245 -13.11 -3.18 -11.10
CA TYR A 245 -12.26 -4.12 -10.35
C TYR A 245 -11.08 -4.60 -11.20
N ARG A 246 -11.35 -5.02 -12.44
CA ARG A 246 -10.34 -5.51 -13.37
C ARG A 246 -9.26 -4.46 -13.69
N SER A 247 -9.62 -3.18 -13.76
CA SER A 247 -8.71 -2.10 -14.14
C SER A 247 -7.56 -1.87 -13.18
N ILE A 248 -7.73 -2.25 -11.90
CA ILE A 248 -6.71 -2.02 -10.86
C ILE A 248 -6.21 -3.31 -10.19
N ALA A 249 -6.79 -4.47 -10.49
CA ALA A 249 -6.41 -5.73 -9.88
C ALA A 249 -5.03 -6.19 -10.36
N ASN A 250 -4.13 -6.47 -9.43
CA ASN A 250 -2.85 -7.13 -9.68
C ASN A 250 -3.02 -8.66 -9.72
N ARG A 251 -4.03 -9.17 -9.01
CA ARG A 251 -4.41 -10.60 -8.95
C ARG A 251 -5.92 -10.75 -9.00
N THR A 252 -6.35 -11.91 -9.48
CA THR A 252 -7.76 -12.32 -9.42
C THR A 252 -7.85 -13.70 -8.82
N VAL A 253 -8.79 -13.86 -7.88
CA VAL A 253 -9.10 -15.14 -7.23
C VAL A 253 -10.59 -15.39 -7.38
N ALA A 254 -10.97 -16.58 -7.87
CA ALA A 254 -12.37 -16.91 -8.02
C ALA A 254 -13.01 -17.23 -6.65
N ALA A 255 -14.17 -16.61 -6.37
CA ALA A 255 -14.88 -16.74 -5.09
C ALA A 255 -15.42 -18.17 -4.85
N ASN A 256 -15.67 -18.93 -5.91
CA ASN A 256 -16.17 -20.30 -5.88
C ASN A 256 -15.07 -21.38 -5.75
N GLN A 257 -13.78 -21.01 -5.80
CA GLN A 257 -12.67 -21.93 -5.54
C GLN A 257 -12.62 -22.34 -4.05
N PRO A 258 -12.06 -23.53 -3.74
CA PRO A 258 -11.75 -23.91 -2.37
C PRO A 258 -10.88 -22.85 -1.66
N ARG A 259 -11.16 -22.61 -0.38
CA ARG A 259 -10.42 -21.58 0.40
C ARG A 259 -8.91 -21.84 0.43
N THR A 260 -8.50 -23.08 0.48
CA THR A 260 -7.08 -23.48 0.44
C THR A 260 -6.39 -22.97 -0.82
N GLU A 261 -6.99 -23.17 -1.99
CA GLU A 261 -6.45 -22.68 -3.27
C GLU A 261 -6.42 -21.14 -3.32
N GLN A 262 -7.48 -20.49 -2.81
CA GLN A 262 -7.51 -19.02 -2.72
C GLN A 262 -6.36 -18.48 -1.86
N LEU A 263 -6.08 -19.11 -0.72
CA LEU A 263 -5.00 -18.74 0.18
C LEU A 263 -3.63 -19.02 -0.44
N GLU A 264 -3.45 -20.15 -1.12
CA GLU A 264 -2.21 -20.48 -1.85
C GLU A 264 -1.88 -19.40 -2.89
N ILE A 265 -2.87 -18.96 -3.68
CA ILE A 265 -2.67 -17.88 -4.66
C ILE A 265 -2.24 -16.57 -3.96
N LEU A 266 -2.83 -16.24 -2.82
CA LEU A 266 -2.55 -15.00 -2.10
C LEU A 266 -1.22 -15.01 -1.34
N LEU A 267 -0.76 -16.17 -0.91
CA LEU A 267 0.52 -16.34 -0.23
C LEU A 267 1.72 -16.38 -1.19
N GLN A 268 1.48 -16.61 -2.50
CA GLN A 268 2.56 -16.55 -3.49
C GLN A 268 3.06 -15.10 -3.64
N PRO A 269 4.38 -14.89 -3.76
CA PRO A 269 4.91 -13.56 -4.09
C PRO A 269 4.39 -13.11 -5.47
N LEU A 270 4.16 -11.80 -5.62
CA LEU A 270 3.84 -11.22 -6.93
C LEU A 270 4.96 -11.55 -7.92
N GLN A 271 4.60 -12.17 -9.02
CA GLN A 271 5.55 -12.27 -10.14
C GLN A 271 5.78 -10.87 -10.68
N PRO A 272 7.05 -10.47 -10.94
CA PRO A 272 7.32 -9.17 -11.55
C PRO A 272 6.60 -9.10 -12.89
N ILE A 273 5.88 -8.01 -13.13
CA ILE A 273 5.34 -7.69 -14.46
C ILE A 273 6.56 -7.45 -15.35
N VAL A 274 6.94 -8.45 -16.10
CA VAL A 274 7.90 -8.30 -17.19
C VAL A 274 7.13 -7.56 -18.27
N ASN A 275 7.36 -6.24 -18.38
CA ASN A 275 6.87 -5.47 -19.52
C ASN A 275 7.39 -6.15 -20.80
N ARG A 276 6.45 -6.73 -21.57
CA ARG A 276 6.68 -7.18 -22.94
C ARG A 276 6.62 -6.00 -23.87
#